data_16a9a4891b403726b688141abc9f9fa7
#
_entry.id   16a9a4891b403726b688141abc9f9fa7
#
_cell.length_a   1.000
_cell.length_b   1.000
_cell.length_c   1.000
_cell.angle_alpha   90.00
_cell.angle_beta   90.00
_cell.angle_gamma   90.00
#
_symmetry.space_group_name_H-M   'P 1'
#
loop_
_entity.id
_entity.type
_entity.pdbx_description
1 polymer ?
#
loop_
_entity_poly.entity_id
_entity_poly.type
_entity_poly.pdbx_seq_one_letter_code
_entity_poly.pdbx_strand_id
1 'polypeptide(L)'
;VRYSKKLSEDLSIKEKNKTVFWANQFDNTSNLNAHFNTTGPEIWEQTCGKVDGFICAIGSGGTIAGVTKYLKKKNPKIQIGLSDPCGSALYNYYKINKMESEGNSITEGIGQGRITKNLENFKPDYSFRISDEPAIIELQNLLKYEGLYLGGSSAINLVGAVELAKQMGKGHTICTILCDTGQRYESKIWNKEFLKMNNLPIPEWLI
;
A
#
# COMPACT_ATOMS: atom_id res chain seq x y z
N VAL A 1 16.10 1.01 -8.31
CA VAL A 1 15.97 -0.28 -9.01
C VAL A 1 17.02 -0.41 -10.11
N ARG A 2 17.04 0.46 -11.17
CA ARG A 2 18.02 0.35 -12.27
C ARG A 2 19.47 0.39 -11.79
N TYR A 3 19.82 1.35 -10.93
CA TYR A 3 21.17 1.47 -10.36
C TYR A 3 21.56 0.23 -9.55
N SER A 4 20.68 -0.26 -8.68
CA SER A 4 20.96 -1.44 -7.83
C SER A 4 21.18 -2.71 -8.66
N LYS A 5 20.44 -2.87 -9.77
CA LYS A 5 20.65 -3.97 -10.72
C LYS A 5 22.03 -3.90 -11.33
N LYS A 6 22.39 -2.75 -11.93
CA LYS A 6 23.70 -2.53 -12.53
C LYS A 6 24.82 -2.75 -11.53
N LEU A 7 24.69 -2.18 -10.31
CA LEU A 7 25.69 -2.35 -9.24
C LEU A 7 25.88 -3.83 -8.88
N SER A 8 24.81 -4.61 -8.78
CA SER A 8 24.93 -6.05 -8.46
C SER A 8 25.63 -6.82 -9.58
N GLU A 9 25.39 -6.47 -10.85
CA GLU A 9 26.06 -7.05 -12.01
C GLU A 9 27.56 -6.69 -12.02
N ASP A 10 27.90 -5.43 -11.82
CA ASP A 10 29.28 -4.93 -11.78
C ASP A 10 30.06 -5.55 -10.61
N LEU A 11 29.46 -5.65 -9.43
CA LEU A 11 30.06 -6.27 -8.26
C LEU A 11 30.24 -7.78 -8.44
N SER A 12 29.30 -8.48 -9.07
CA SER A 12 29.42 -9.92 -9.36
C SER A 12 30.59 -10.24 -10.27
N ILE A 13 30.93 -9.33 -11.19
CA ILE A 13 32.11 -9.46 -12.08
C ILE A 13 33.39 -9.15 -11.32
N LYS A 14 33.38 -8.12 -10.48
CA LYS A 14 34.57 -7.61 -9.79
C LYS A 14 34.99 -8.48 -8.61
N GLU A 15 34.02 -8.97 -7.82
CA GLU A 15 34.22 -9.69 -6.56
C GLU A 15 34.07 -11.21 -6.74
N LYS A 16 34.98 -11.82 -7.53
CA LYS A 16 34.91 -13.25 -7.92
C LYS A 16 34.82 -14.24 -6.77
N ASN A 17 35.29 -13.87 -5.57
CA ASN A 17 35.29 -14.72 -4.37
C ASN A 17 34.12 -14.44 -3.41
N LYS A 18 33.15 -13.62 -3.81
CA LYS A 18 31.98 -13.26 -2.99
C LYS A 18 30.69 -13.49 -3.76
N THR A 19 29.66 -13.93 -3.07
CA THR A 19 28.30 -13.98 -3.64
C THR A 19 27.66 -12.61 -3.51
N VAL A 20 27.32 -12.01 -4.64
CA VAL A 20 26.56 -10.75 -4.67
C VAL A 20 25.09 -11.10 -4.84
N PHE A 21 24.28 -10.69 -3.88
CA PHE A 21 22.84 -10.93 -3.89
C PHE A 21 22.06 -9.62 -3.98
N TRP A 22 21.25 -9.48 -5.02
CA TRP A 22 20.27 -8.40 -5.16
C TRP A 22 18.87 -8.90 -4.81
N ALA A 23 18.29 -8.43 -3.71
CA ALA A 23 16.99 -8.89 -3.21
C ALA A 23 15.84 -8.64 -4.17
N ASN A 24 15.92 -7.58 -5.03
CA ASN A 24 14.94 -7.26 -6.08
C ASN A 24 13.49 -7.37 -5.62
N GLN A 25 13.14 -6.67 -4.53
CA GLN A 25 11.83 -6.79 -3.86
C GLN A 25 10.59 -6.62 -4.77
N PHE A 26 10.74 -5.95 -5.90
CA PHE A 26 9.63 -5.72 -6.84
C PHE A 26 9.35 -6.93 -7.74
N ASP A 27 10.38 -7.70 -8.10
CA ASP A 27 10.25 -8.79 -9.06
C ASP A 27 10.70 -10.16 -8.48
N ASN A 28 11.16 -10.19 -7.23
CA ASN A 28 11.40 -11.43 -6.50
C ASN A 28 10.10 -11.86 -5.80
N THR A 29 9.50 -12.94 -6.28
CA THR A 29 8.23 -13.48 -5.76
C THR A 29 8.32 -14.08 -4.37
N SER A 30 9.52 -14.23 -3.80
CA SER A 30 9.68 -14.54 -2.37
C SER A 30 8.99 -13.50 -1.48
N ASN A 31 8.88 -12.25 -1.94
CA ASN A 31 8.13 -11.19 -1.28
C ASN A 31 6.64 -11.57 -1.15
N LEU A 32 5.97 -11.90 -2.25
CA LEU A 32 4.60 -12.39 -2.24
C LEU A 32 4.45 -13.65 -1.39
N ASN A 33 5.37 -14.60 -1.51
CA ASN A 33 5.31 -15.87 -0.78
C ASN A 33 5.46 -15.67 0.74
N ALA A 34 6.26 -14.70 1.19
CA ALA A 34 6.34 -14.35 2.60
C ALA A 34 4.96 -13.96 3.15
N HIS A 35 4.27 -13.02 2.49
CA HIS A 35 2.93 -12.58 2.91
C HIS A 35 1.85 -13.68 2.78
N PHE A 36 1.99 -14.57 1.79
CA PHE A 36 1.12 -15.74 1.67
C PHE A 36 1.27 -16.69 2.87
N ASN A 37 2.50 -16.86 3.38
CA ASN A 37 2.80 -17.80 4.45
C ASN A 37 2.71 -17.21 5.87
N THR A 38 2.66 -15.88 6.00
CA THR A 38 2.63 -15.19 7.30
C THR A 38 1.44 -14.24 7.42
N THR A 39 1.47 -13.09 6.79
CA THR A 39 0.47 -12.02 6.92
C THR A 39 -0.96 -12.48 6.58
N GLY A 40 -1.11 -13.27 5.52
CA GLY A 40 -2.41 -13.82 5.12
C GLY A 40 -3.01 -14.75 6.20
N PRO A 41 -2.25 -15.76 6.69
CA PRO A 41 -2.65 -16.58 7.85
C PRO A 41 -2.99 -15.77 9.10
N GLU A 42 -2.14 -14.81 9.47
CA GLU A 42 -2.35 -13.96 10.66
C GLU A 42 -3.65 -13.18 10.58
N ILE A 43 -3.95 -12.53 9.44
CA ILE A 43 -5.22 -11.83 9.23
C ILE A 43 -6.40 -12.80 9.38
N TRP A 44 -6.32 -13.98 8.76
CA TRP A 44 -7.40 -14.97 8.85
C TRP A 44 -7.64 -15.45 10.28
N GLU A 45 -6.59 -15.77 11.01
CA GLU A 45 -6.66 -16.26 12.39
C GLU A 45 -7.13 -15.17 13.36
N GLN A 46 -6.57 -13.97 13.30
CA GLN A 46 -6.92 -12.85 14.17
C GLN A 46 -8.35 -12.35 13.95
N THR A 47 -8.89 -12.51 12.75
CA THR A 47 -10.31 -12.23 12.48
C THR A 47 -11.23 -13.43 12.72
N CYS A 48 -10.70 -14.55 13.24
CA CYS A 48 -11.45 -15.80 13.40
C CYS A 48 -12.14 -16.24 12.10
N GLY A 49 -11.52 -16.02 10.95
CA GLY A 49 -12.06 -16.33 9.63
C GLY A 49 -13.25 -15.45 9.20
N LYS A 50 -13.52 -14.34 9.89
CA LYS A 50 -14.65 -13.44 9.60
C LYS A 50 -14.31 -12.27 8.69
N VAL A 51 -13.10 -12.22 8.12
CA VAL A 51 -12.72 -11.19 7.16
C VAL A 51 -13.54 -11.34 5.87
N ASP A 52 -14.24 -10.28 5.47
CA ASP A 52 -15.05 -10.22 4.26
C ASP A 52 -14.37 -9.38 3.17
N GLY A 53 -13.54 -8.42 3.57
CA GLY A 53 -12.80 -7.55 2.67
C GLY A 53 -11.36 -7.33 3.12
N PHE A 54 -10.43 -7.25 2.17
CA PHE A 54 -9.04 -6.84 2.40
C PHE A 54 -8.65 -5.78 1.37
N ILE A 55 -8.03 -4.71 1.82
CA ILE A 55 -7.59 -3.61 0.96
C ILE A 55 -6.26 -3.06 1.44
N CYS A 56 -5.37 -2.76 0.51
CA CYS A 56 -4.19 -1.92 0.79
C CYS A 56 -3.61 -1.31 -0.48
N ALA A 57 -2.71 -0.35 -0.29
CA ALA A 57 -1.93 0.26 -1.36
C ALA A 57 -0.82 -0.67 -1.85
N ILE A 58 -0.27 -0.35 -3.02
CA ILE A 58 0.77 -1.12 -3.66
C ILE A 58 2.08 -0.33 -3.74
N GLY A 59 3.12 -0.85 -3.05
CA GLY A 59 4.51 -0.54 -3.31
C GLY A 59 5.11 -1.59 -4.26
N SER A 60 5.66 -2.68 -3.74
CA SER A 60 6.16 -3.81 -4.53
C SER A 60 5.08 -4.78 -5.01
N GLY A 61 3.92 -4.77 -4.38
CA GLY A 61 2.81 -5.68 -4.63
C GLY A 61 2.83 -6.97 -3.82
N GLY A 62 3.91 -7.24 -3.08
CA GLY A 62 4.05 -8.49 -2.32
C GLY A 62 2.95 -8.70 -1.29
N THR A 63 2.63 -7.67 -0.50
CA THR A 63 1.63 -7.73 0.56
C THR A 63 0.24 -8.04 -0.01
N ILE A 64 -0.25 -7.20 -0.91
CA ILE A 64 -1.61 -7.37 -1.45
C ILE A 64 -1.77 -8.69 -2.19
N ALA A 65 -0.80 -9.07 -3.01
CA ALA A 65 -0.87 -10.30 -3.79
C ALA A 65 -0.77 -11.55 -2.90
N GLY A 66 0.14 -11.56 -1.92
CA GLY A 66 0.31 -12.68 -0.99
C GLY A 66 -0.89 -12.90 -0.09
N VAL A 67 -1.40 -11.81 0.53
CA VAL A 67 -2.60 -11.85 1.36
C VAL A 67 -3.82 -12.26 0.53
N THR A 68 -4.02 -11.67 -0.64
CA THR A 68 -5.12 -12.04 -1.55
C THR A 68 -5.11 -13.51 -1.88
N LYS A 69 -3.95 -14.05 -2.28
CA LYS A 69 -3.80 -15.47 -2.63
C LYS A 69 -4.18 -16.39 -1.47
N TYR A 70 -3.80 -16.02 -0.25
CA TYR A 70 -4.15 -16.79 0.95
C TYR A 70 -5.64 -16.69 1.30
N LEU A 71 -6.16 -15.47 1.39
CA LEU A 71 -7.55 -15.23 1.78
C LEU A 71 -8.54 -15.80 0.78
N LYS A 72 -8.31 -15.63 -0.53
CA LYS A 72 -9.15 -16.23 -1.59
C LYS A 72 -9.09 -17.76 -1.58
N LYS A 73 -7.97 -18.37 -1.16
CA LYS A 73 -7.88 -19.83 -0.95
C LYS A 73 -8.76 -20.30 0.23
N LYS A 74 -8.90 -19.47 1.27
CA LYS A 74 -9.76 -19.77 2.44
C LYS A 74 -11.24 -19.53 2.13
N ASN A 75 -11.54 -18.38 1.53
CA ASN A 75 -12.89 -18.02 1.13
C ASN A 75 -12.85 -17.20 -0.18
N PRO A 76 -13.22 -17.78 -1.32
CA PRO A 76 -13.20 -17.09 -2.62
C PRO A 76 -14.11 -15.85 -2.69
N LYS A 77 -15.07 -15.69 -1.78
CA LYS A 77 -16.01 -14.55 -1.74
C LYS A 77 -15.42 -13.29 -1.11
N ILE A 78 -14.27 -13.38 -0.42
CA ILE A 78 -13.62 -12.21 0.19
C ILE A 78 -13.33 -11.18 -0.90
N GLN A 79 -13.74 -9.94 -0.66
CA GLN A 79 -13.53 -8.82 -1.60
C GLN A 79 -12.14 -8.22 -1.42
N ILE A 80 -11.46 -7.97 -2.53
CA ILE A 80 -10.10 -7.40 -2.53
C ILE A 80 -10.15 -6.00 -3.15
N GLY A 81 -9.69 -5.03 -2.38
CA GLY A 81 -9.58 -3.63 -2.80
C GLY A 81 -8.13 -3.21 -3.06
N LEU A 82 -7.94 -2.37 -4.06
CA LEU A 82 -6.74 -1.58 -4.25
C LEU A 82 -7.00 -0.14 -3.80
N SER A 83 -6.19 0.35 -2.87
CA SER A 83 -6.14 1.75 -2.49
C SER A 83 -4.93 2.39 -3.18
N ASP A 84 -5.16 3.20 -4.23
CA ASP A 84 -4.08 3.69 -5.09
C ASP A 84 -3.96 5.22 -4.98
N PRO A 85 -2.78 5.78 -4.62
CA PRO A 85 -2.63 7.23 -4.54
C PRO A 85 -2.70 7.87 -5.93
N CYS A 86 -3.10 9.14 -5.98
CA CYS A 86 -2.95 9.94 -7.20
C CYS A 86 -1.50 9.89 -7.69
N GLY A 87 -1.28 9.95 -9.00
CA GLY A 87 0.06 9.80 -9.61
C GLY A 87 0.50 8.35 -9.84
N SER A 88 -0.19 7.35 -9.28
CA SER A 88 -0.01 5.94 -9.64
C SER A 88 -0.77 5.60 -10.93
N ALA A 89 -0.32 4.56 -11.64
CA ALA A 89 -0.99 4.09 -12.84
C ALA A 89 -1.89 2.87 -12.60
N LEU A 90 -1.85 2.26 -11.41
CA LEU A 90 -2.51 0.97 -11.18
C LEU A 90 -4.03 1.09 -11.10
N TYR A 91 -4.55 2.21 -10.55
CA TYR A 91 -5.99 2.46 -10.59
C TYR A 91 -6.54 2.42 -12.02
N ASN A 92 -5.93 3.17 -12.94
CA ASN A 92 -6.34 3.20 -14.35
C ASN A 92 -6.14 1.83 -15.01
N TYR A 93 -5.04 1.14 -14.69
CA TYR A 93 -4.78 -0.19 -15.22
C TYR A 93 -5.89 -1.19 -14.85
N TYR A 94 -6.26 -1.29 -13.58
CA TYR A 94 -7.28 -2.25 -13.14
C TYR A 94 -8.71 -1.82 -13.46
N LYS A 95 -8.97 -0.51 -13.58
CA LYS A 95 -10.31 0.03 -13.85
C LYS A 95 -10.66 0.06 -15.32
N ILE A 96 -9.72 0.49 -16.17
CA ILE A 96 -9.95 0.76 -17.60
C ILE A 96 -8.87 0.14 -18.52
N ASN A 97 -8.01 -0.73 -17.97
CA ASN A 97 -6.92 -1.40 -18.67
C ASN A 97 -5.91 -0.45 -19.36
N LYS A 98 -5.62 0.70 -18.73
CA LYS A 98 -4.64 1.66 -19.22
C LYS A 98 -3.57 1.93 -18.17
N MET A 99 -2.30 1.75 -18.52
CA MET A 99 -1.16 2.05 -17.64
C MET A 99 -0.80 3.54 -17.74
N GLU A 100 -1.67 4.39 -17.24
CA GLU A 100 -1.55 5.85 -17.30
C GLU A 100 -1.68 6.43 -15.89
N SER A 101 -0.72 7.27 -15.51
CA SER A 101 -0.74 8.02 -14.24
C SER A 101 -1.53 9.30 -14.42
N GLU A 102 -2.27 9.70 -13.38
CA GLU A 102 -3.02 10.96 -13.33
C GLU A 102 -2.86 11.62 -11.97
N GLY A 103 -2.51 12.91 -11.96
CA GLY A 103 -2.23 13.66 -10.74
C GLY A 103 -0.87 13.34 -10.13
N ASN A 104 -0.72 13.69 -8.85
CA ASN A 104 0.45 13.41 -8.02
C ASN A 104 -0.01 13.20 -6.57
N SER A 105 0.88 12.67 -5.75
CA SER A 105 0.65 12.51 -4.31
C SER A 105 1.93 12.81 -3.55
N ILE A 106 1.77 13.33 -2.33
CA ILE A 106 2.86 13.53 -1.37
C ILE A 106 3.24 12.25 -0.64
N THR A 107 2.48 11.17 -0.81
CA THR A 107 2.76 9.90 -0.14
C THR A 107 3.97 9.19 -0.75
N GLU A 108 4.74 8.53 0.10
CA GLU A 108 5.97 7.83 -0.28
C GLU A 108 5.81 6.31 -0.15
N GLY A 109 6.61 5.56 -0.91
CA GLY A 109 6.71 4.11 -0.80
C GLY A 109 5.58 3.33 -1.46
N ILE A 110 4.54 3.99 -1.95
CA ILE A 110 3.39 3.40 -2.63
C ILE A 110 3.12 4.10 -3.98
N GLY A 111 2.26 3.50 -4.79
CA GLY A 111 2.01 3.95 -6.17
C GLY A 111 3.01 3.37 -7.17
N GLN A 112 2.51 2.77 -8.24
CA GLN A 112 3.33 2.13 -9.25
C GLN A 112 2.95 2.57 -10.66
N GLY A 113 3.97 2.67 -11.53
CA GLY A 113 3.82 2.93 -12.97
C GLY A 113 3.97 1.66 -13.83
N ARG A 114 4.00 0.47 -13.21
CA ARG A 114 4.14 -0.81 -13.92
C ARG A 114 3.58 -1.98 -13.11
N ILE A 115 3.28 -3.08 -13.77
CA ILE A 115 3.04 -4.36 -13.11
C ILE A 115 4.38 -4.99 -12.71
N THR A 116 4.56 -5.25 -11.42
CA THR A 116 5.69 -6.00 -10.88
C THR A 116 5.43 -7.51 -11.00
N LYS A 117 6.47 -8.36 -10.87
CA LYS A 117 6.26 -9.82 -10.88
C LYS A 117 5.36 -10.31 -9.74
N ASN A 118 5.35 -9.61 -8.61
CA ASN A 118 4.43 -9.92 -7.53
C ASN A 118 2.95 -9.73 -7.92
N LEU A 119 2.67 -8.92 -8.93
CA LEU A 119 1.31 -8.59 -9.38
C LEU A 119 0.87 -9.31 -10.67
N GLU A 120 1.70 -10.18 -11.27
CA GLU A 120 1.38 -10.82 -12.57
C GLU A 120 0.01 -11.53 -12.59
N ASN A 121 -0.38 -12.14 -11.48
CA ASN A 121 -1.66 -12.87 -11.36
C ASN A 121 -2.60 -12.20 -10.34
N PHE A 122 -2.36 -10.94 -10.00
CA PHE A 122 -3.19 -10.20 -9.09
C PHE A 122 -4.26 -9.41 -9.85
N LYS A 123 -5.50 -9.49 -9.37
CA LYS A 123 -6.60 -8.66 -9.84
C LYS A 123 -7.47 -8.28 -8.63
N PRO A 124 -7.65 -6.99 -8.32
CA PRO A 124 -8.58 -6.56 -7.29
C PRO A 124 -10.03 -6.66 -7.78
N ASP A 125 -10.96 -6.85 -6.84
CA ASP A 125 -12.40 -6.75 -7.10
C ASP A 125 -12.82 -5.27 -7.20
N TYR A 126 -12.14 -4.39 -6.41
CA TYR A 126 -12.36 -2.95 -6.39
C TYR A 126 -11.05 -2.18 -6.49
N SER A 127 -11.07 -1.00 -7.09
CA SER A 127 -9.93 -0.09 -7.12
C SER A 127 -10.43 1.33 -6.85
N PHE A 128 -9.74 2.02 -5.93
CA PHE A 128 -10.04 3.38 -5.52
C PHE A 128 -8.81 4.26 -5.73
N ARG A 129 -9.01 5.44 -6.35
CA ARG A 129 -7.98 6.48 -6.42
C ARG A 129 -8.16 7.39 -5.23
N ILE A 130 -7.13 7.53 -4.41
CA ILE A 130 -7.15 8.31 -3.17
C ILE A 130 -6.28 9.55 -3.35
N SER A 131 -6.86 10.72 -3.11
CA SER A 131 -6.14 11.99 -3.08
C SER A 131 -5.54 12.27 -1.70
N ASP A 132 -4.60 13.20 -1.64
CA ASP A 132 -3.86 13.51 -0.41
C ASP A 132 -4.74 14.18 0.65
N GLU A 133 -5.70 15.02 0.27
CA GLU A 133 -6.52 15.78 1.22
C GLU A 133 -7.30 14.88 2.19
N PRO A 134 -8.17 13.93 1.76
CA PRO A 134 -8.84 13.02 2.67
C PRO A 134 -7.87 12.12 3.43
N ALA A 135 -6.74 11.74 2.83
CA ALA A 135 -5.72 10.95 3.52
C ALA A 135 -5.09 11.72 4.68
N ILE A 136 -4.77 13.00 4.51
CA ILE A 136 -4.21 13.85 5.57
C ILE A 136 -5.23 14.10 6.68
N ILE A 137 -6.51 14.33 6.34
CA ILE A 137 -7.57 14.48 7.35
C ILE A 137 -7.68 13.23 8.21
N GLU A 138 -7.74 12.03 7.59
CA GLU A 138 -7.85 10.78 8.34
C GLU A 138 -6.60 10.49 9.17
N LEU A 139 -5.41 10.83 8.67
CA LEU A 139 -4.17 10.69 9.42
C LEU A 139 -4.18 11.53 10.70
N GLN A 140 -4.67 12.76 10.61
CA GLN A 140 -4.82 13.68 11.73
C GLN A 140 -5.89 13.18 12.72
N ASN A 141 -6.99 12.63 12.22
CA ASN A 141 -8.05 12.02 13.03
C ASN A 141 -7.53 10.80 13.81
N LEU A 142 -6.76 9.93 13.16
CA LEU A 142 -6.14 8.77 13.81
C LEU A 142 -5.23 9.18 14.97
N LEU A 143 -4.42 10.25 14.81
CA LEU A 143 -3.60 10.74 15.91
C LEU A 143 -4.46 11.36 17.01
N LYS A 144 -5.43 12.20 16.65
CA LYS A 144 -6.26 12.95 17.61
C LYS A 144 -7.16 12.06 18.45
N TYR A 145 -7.80 11.07 17.83
CA TYR A 145 -8.86 10.29 18.47
C TYR A 145 -8.41 8.89 18.90
N GLU A 146 -7.42 8.31 18.21
CA GLU A 146 -6.95 6.95 18.47
C GLU A 146 -5.51 6.91 19.03
N GLY A 147 -4.80 8.04 19.06
CA GLY A 147 -3.39 8.09 19.49
C GLY A 147 -2.42 7.41 18.51
N LEU A 148 -2.83 7.18 17.26
CA LEU A 148 -2.04 6.48 16.26
C LEU A 148 -1.23 7.46 15.41
N TYR A 149 0.07 7.53 15.65
CA TYR A 149 1.02 8.37 14.91
C TYR A 149 1.63 7.60 13.74
N LEU A 150 1.10 7.79 12.54
CA LEU A 150 1.35 6.94 11.37
C LEU A 150 1.88 7.72 10.15
N GLY A 151 2.37 6.97 9.15
CA GLY A 151 2.79 7.47 7.84
C GLY A 151 1.64 7.57 6.84
N GLY A 152 1.89 8.29 5.73
CA GLY A 152 0.87 8.61 4.72
C GLY A 152 0.24 7.38 4.03
N SER A 153 1.01 6.31 3.84
CA SER A 153 0.48 5.07 3.26
C SER A 153 -0.61 4.42 4.11
N SER A 154 -0.53 4.55 5.45
CA SER A 154 -1.59 4.08 6.36
C SER A 154 -2.89 4.84 6.16
N ALA A 155 -2.80 6.16 5.92
CA ALA A 155 -3.96 7.00 5.64
C ALA A 155 -4.61 6.65 4.29
N ILE A 156 -3.82 6.48 3.23
CA ILE A 156 -4.30 6.01 1.92
C ILE A 156 -5.06 4.68 2.09
N ASN A 157 -4.51 3.76 2.89
CA ASN A 157 -5.13 2.48 3.17
C ASN A 157 -6.47 2.62 3.92
N LEU A 158 -6.52 3.49 4.94
CA LEU A 158 -7.73 3.71 5.72
C LEU A 158 -8.85 4.33 4.87
N VAL A 159 -8.55 5.38 4.11
CA VAL A 159 -9.53 6.01 3.22
C VAL A 159 -10.07 4.98 2.21
N GLY A 160 -9.17 4.18 1.62
CA GLY A 160 -9.57 3.07 0.74
C GLY A 160 -10.46 2.03 1.44
N ALA A 161 -10.17 1.71 2.72
CA ALA A 161 -10.99 0.78 3.50
C ALA A 161 -12.40 1.35 3.77
N VAL A 162 -12.51 2.65 4.01
CA VAL A 162 -13.81 3.34 4.13
C VAL A 162 -14.59 3.29 2.81
N GLU A 163 -13.91 3.52 1.67
CA GLU A 163 -14.56 3.41 0.36
C GLU A 163 -15.00 1.97 0.06
N LEU A 164 -14.19 0.96 0.40
CA LEU A 164 -14.57 -0.44 0.26
C LEU A 164 -15.77 -0.78 1.16
N ALA A 165 -15.80 -0.27 2.40
CA ALA A 165 -16.92 -0.46 3.31
C ALA A 165 -18.23 0.14 2.77
N LYS A 166 -18.18 1.31 2.14
CA LYS A 166 -19.34 1.91 1.47
C LYS A 166 -19.86 1.03 0.32
N GLN A 167 -18.96 0.41 -0.44
CA GLN A 167 -19.34 -0.49 -1.56
C GLN A 167 -19.93 -1.81 -1.06
N MET A 168 -19.37 -2.37 0.01
CA MET A 168 -19.82 -3.66 0.55
C MET A 168 -21.09 -3.53 1.41
N GLY A 169 -21.31 -2.37 2.01
CA GLY A 169 -22.45 -2.14 2.92
C GLY A 169 -22.18 -2.58 4.36
N LYS A 170 -23.23 -2.54 5.18
CA LYS A 170 -23.14 -2.85 6.62
C LYS A 170 -22.95 -4.35 6.88
N GLY A 171 -22.30 -4.67 8.01
CA GLY A 171 -22.20 -6.04 8.53
C GLY A 171 -20.98 -6.80 8.03
N HIS A 172 -20.05 -6.14 7.31
CA HIS A 172 -18.82 -6.75 6.81
C HIS A 172 -17.60 -6.38 7.66
N THR A 173 -16.69 -7.33 7.82
CA THR A 173 -15.37 -7.13 8.44
C THR A 173 -14.34 -6.85 7.35
N ILE A 174 -13.80 -5.62 7.35
CA ILE A 174 -12.77 -5.20 6.39
C ILE A 174 -11.45 -5.02 7.13
N CYS A 175 -10.39 -5.61 6.59
CA CYS A 175 -9.04 -5.49 7.09
C CYS A 175 -8.18 -4.66 6.14
N THR A 176 -7.35 -3.79 6.72
CA THR A 176 -6.32 -3.03 5.99
C THR A 176 -5.00 -3.02 6.75
N ILE A 177 -3.96 -2.39 6.18
CA ILE A 177 -2.61 -2.34 6.76
C ILE A 177 -2.30 -0.93 7.24
N LEU A 178 -1.89 -0.79 8.51
CA LEU A 178 -1.22 0.39 9.03
C LEU A 178 0.29 0.16 8.90
N CYS A 179 0.94 0.86 7.96
CA CYS A 179 2.25 0.44 7.44
C CYS A 179 3.43 0.82 8.33
N ASP A 180 3.56 2.11 8.67
CA ASP A 180 4.71 2.62 9.41
C ASP A 180 4.34 3.82 10.31
N THR A 181 5.31 4.18 11.17
CA THR A 181 5.18 5.29 12.12
C THR A 181 5.35 6.66 11.45
N GLY A 182 4.69 7.67 12.01
CA GLY A 182 4.76 9.07 11.57
C GLY A 182 6.13 9.73 11.73
N GLN A 183 7.03 9.21 12.58
CA GLN A 183 8.36 9.77 12.83
C GLN A 183 9.18 10.01 11.55
N ARG A 184 9.06 9.14 10.57
CA ARG A 184 9.77 9.29 9.28
C ARG A 184 9.28 10.47 8.45
N TYR A 185 8.16 11.06 8.81
CA TYR A 185 7.43 12.06 8.04
C TYR A 185 7.24 13.39 8.79
N GLU A 186 7.94 13.61 9.90
CA GLU A 186 7.86 14.82 10.71
C GLU A 186 8.18 16.09 9.92
N SER A 187 9.13 16.02 8.99
CA SER A 187 9.48 17.14 8.11
C SER A 187 8.51 17.35 6.93
N LYS A 188 7.51 16.48 6.77
CA LYS A 188 6.55 16.47 5.65
C LYS A 188 5.11 16.50 6.15
N ILE A 189 4.42 15.39 6.12
CA ILE A 189 2.97 15.32 6.42
C ILE A 189 2.59 15.69 7.86
N TRP A 190 3.57 15.78 8.77
CA TRP A 190 3.42 16.27 10.13
C TRP A 190 4.03 17.65 10.34
N ASN A 191 4.41 18.35 9.26
CA ASN A 191 4.97 19.69 9.29
C ASN A 191 4.00 20.70 8.70
N LYS A 192 3.67 21.74 9.48
CA LYS A 192 2.71 22.79 9.12
C LYS A 192 3.07 23.52 7.82
N GLU A 193 4.35 23.90 7.67
CA GLU A 193 4.81 24.62 6.48
C GLU A 193 4.75 23.73 5.23
N PHE A 194 5.10 22.45 5.36
CA PHE A 194 4.96 21.49 4.26
C PHE A 194 3.49 21.32 3.82
N LEU A 195 2.57 21.15 4.79
CA LEU A 195 1.14 21.05 4.48
C LEU A 195 0.62 22.32 3.79
N LYS A 196 1.02 23.49 4.27
CA LYS A 196 0.65 24.78 3.66
C LYS A 196 1.17 24.92 2.23
N MET A 197 2.45 24.56 1.99
CA MET A 197 3.04 24.61 0.65
C MET A 197 2.35 23.68 -0.37
N ASN A 198 1.74 22.61 0.13
CA ASN A 198 1.02 21.63 -0.70
C ASN A 198 -0.50 21.87 -0.71
N ASN A 199 -1.00 22.97 -0.15
CA ASN A 199 -2.42 23.29 -0.03
C ASN A 199 -3.23 22.18 0.66
N LEU A 200 -2.66 21.56 1.69
CA LEU A 200 -3.27 20.46 2.44
C LEU A 200 -3.84 20.95 3.78
N PRO A 201 -4.83 20.24 4.34
CA PRO A 201 -5.44 20.60 5.62
C PRO A 201 -4.43 20.65 6.76
N ILE A 202 -4.47 21.71 7.55
CA ILE A 202 -3.63 21.90 8.73
C ILE A 202 -4.55 21.87 9.94
N PRO A 203 -4.41 20.91 10.87
CA PRO A 203 -5.24 20.86 12.06
C PRO A 203 -4.82 21.97 13.04
N GLU A 204 -5.77 22.52 13.80
CA GLU A 204 -5.55 23.61 14.76
C GLU A 204 -4.49 23.31 15.82
N TRP A 205 -4.33 22.04 16.19
CA TRP A 205 -3.37 21.58 17.20
C TRP A 205 -1.93 21.37 16.66
N LEU A 206 -1.70 21.44 15.35
CA LEU A 206 -0.37 21.34 14.76
C LEU A 206 0.29 22.73 14.77
N ILE A 207 1.15 22.94 15.73
CA ILE A 207 1.82 24.22 16.00
C ILE A 207 3.09 24.35 15.15
#